data_7c82cd3dd593070b9431c0f1b4221f0d
#
_entry.id   7c82cd3dd593070b9431c0f1b4221f0d
#
_cell.length_a   1.000
_cell.length_b   1.000
_cell.length_c   1.000
_cell.angle_alpha   90.00
_cell.angle_beta   90.00
_cell.angle_gamma   90.00
#
_symmetry.space_group_name_H-M   'P 1'
#
loop_
_entity.id
_entity.type
_entity.pdbx_description
1 polymer ?
#
loop_
_entity_poly.entity_id
_entity_poly.type
_entity_poly.pdbx_seq_one_letter_code
_entity_poly.pdbx_strand_id
1 'polypeptide(L)'
;MRIGLAYNEKPDPASGQAPDTTNDAFAEWDDPSTIAAVEQALGLFGSVIRLEADRFLPQKLALGRPDLVFNMAEGFHGQSREALVPAICEYLNVPYTGSDPLTLALSLHKGRTKETLAYRGVPTAPFTCVETVADLQRVALPFPVFVKPVAEGSGKGVFTSNLCASPQALRERVGFLLERYAEPVLIETYLPGPEFTVAILGNGAEAYCLPVVGFDFSTLPQGAPPVYGYEAKWVWDRPDAPLAIFQCPARVPAALHREIERTALDAYHALGCRDWCRVDLRVDRFGVPNLLELNPLPGIIPDPAMNSCFPKAARAAGFGYDELIQEVVRIAWRRLTGQALAVGAGRAAPLPHVATVGA
;
A
#
# COMPACT_ATOMS: atom_id res chain seq x y z
N MET A 1 23.78 4.68 15.13
CA MET A 1 23.08 5.53 14.14
C MET A 1 21.89 6.19 14.82
N ARG A 2 21.49 7.39 14.41
CA ARG A 2 20.29 8.07 14.87
C ARG A 2 19.23 7.96 13.77
N ILE A 3 18.13 7.26 14.03
CA ILE A 3 17.04 7.06 13.06
C ILE A 3 15.89 8.00 13.41
N GLY A 4 15.38 8.74 12.43
CA GLY A 4 14.10 9.43 12.53
C GLY A 4 12.97 8.48 12.11
N LEU A 5 11.97 8.26 12.94
CA LEU A 5 10.76 7.56 12.58
C LEU A 5 9.69 8.58 12.20
N ALA A 6 9.41 8.72 10.90
CA ALA A 6 8.36 9.60 10.39
C ALA A 6 7.04 8.83 10.28
N TYR A 7 5.99 9.34 10.93
CA TYR A 7 4.68 8.67 11.05
C TYR A 7 3.54 9.69 11.15
N ASN A 8 2.31 9.20 10.98
CA ASN A 8 1.08 9.89 11.40
C ASN A 8 0.32 9.00 12.37
N GLU A 9 0.05 9.50 13.58
CA GLU A 9 -0.65 8.75 14.63
C GLU A 9 -2.15 9.02 14.61
N LYS A 10 -2.97 7.96 14.69
CA LYS A 10 -4.42 8.10 14.84
C LYS A 10 -4.76 8.89 16.11
N PRO A 11 -5.70 9.85 16.03
CA PRO A 11 -6.16 10.57 17.22
C PRO A 11 -6.72 9.61 18.27
N ASP A 12 -6.41 9.90 19.55
CA ASP A 12 -6.99 9.14 20.66
C ASP A 12 -8.53 9.26 20.66
N PRO A 13 -9.28 8.15 20.59
CA PRO A 13 -10.74 8.17 20.67
C PRO A 13 -11.28 8.85 21.94
N ALA A 14 -10.51 8.83 23.03
CA ALA A 14 -10.88 9.48 24.29
C ALA A 14 -10.77 11.02 24.26
N SER A 15 -10.11 11.59 23.24
CA SER A 15 -9.92 13.05 23.11
C SER A 15 -11.19 13.82 22.69
N GLY A 16 -12.34 13.16 22.57
CA GLY A 16 -13.60 13.75 22.10
C GLY A 16 -13.68 13.96 20.58
N GLN A 17 -12.61 13.63 19.87
CA GLN A 17 -12.56 13.47 18.42
C GLN A 17 -12.78 11.99 18.05
N ALA A 18 -13.70 11.30 18.75
CA ALA A 18 -14.01 9.91 18.44
C ALA A 18 -14.27 9.80 16.93
N PRO A 19 -13.62 8.86 16.21
CA PRO A 19 -13.93 8.67 14.83
C PRO A 19 -15.42 8.32 14.75
N ASP A 20 -16.19 9.21 14.15
CA ASP A 20 -17.47 8.85 13.60
C ASP A 20 -17.21 7.61 12.75
N THR A 21 -17.87 6.50 13.01
CA THR A 21 -17.70 5.25 12.23
C THR A 21 -18.01 5.45 10.74
N THR A 22 -18.56 6.61 10.38
CA THR A 22 -18.74 7.09 9.02
C THR A 22 -17.58 7.96 8.52
N ASN A 23 -16.61 8.32 9.37
CA ASN A 23 -15.48 9.18 9.03
C ASN A 23 -14.21 8.35 8.85
N ASP A 24 -13.86 8.11 7.59
CA ASP A 24 -12.65 7.38 7.16
C ASP A 24 -11.40 8.27 7.08
N ALA A 25 -11.44 9.52 7.59
CA ALA A 25 -10.38 10.51 7.44
C ALA A 25 -9.00 10.06 7.93
N PHE A 26 -8.96 9.26 9.00
CA PHE A 26 -7.72 8.77 9.61
C PHE A 26 -7.46 7.28 9.34
N ALA A 27 -8.17 6.66 8.38
CA ALA A 27 -8.05 5.23 8.10
C ALA A 27 -6.64 4.81 7.64
N GLU A 28 -5.86 5.73 7.08
CA GLU A 28 -4.49 5.50 6.63
C GLU A 28 -3.44 5.64 7.74
N TRP A 29 -3.77 6.35 8.83
CA TRP A 29 -2.82 6.62 9.90
C TRP A 29 -2.60 5.40 10.80
N ASP A 30 -1.46 5.37 11.47
CA ASP A 30 -1.06 4.23 12.30
C ASP A 30 -1.56 4.31 13.73
N ASP A 31 -1.84 3.14 14.29
CA ASP A 31 -2.12 3.02 15.72
C ASP A 31 -0.84 3.17 16.54
N PRO A 32 -0.92 3.70 17.79
CA PRO A 32 0.25 3.85 18.67
C PRO A 32 1.05 2.55 18.85
N SER A 33 0.38 1.40 18.81
CA SER A 33 1.02 0.08 18.92
C SER A 33 1.90 -0.25 17.71
N THR A 34 1.48 0.13 16.49
CA THR A 34 2.28 -0.04 15.27
C THR A 34 3.52 0.85 15.32
N ILE A 35 3.34 2.12 15.70
CA ILE A 35 4.46 3.07 15.84
C ILE A 35 5.48 2.58 16.87
N ALA A 36 5.02 2.09 18.03
CA ALA A 36 5.90 1.55 19.07
C ALA A 36 6.65 0.28 18.62
N ALA A 37 6.00 -0.61 17.88
CA ALA A 37 6.64 -1.81 17.36
C ALA A 37 7.72 -1.48 16.32
N VAL A 38 7.47 -0.52 15.42
CA VAL A 38 8.49 -0.04 14.47
C VAL A 38 9.64 0.63 15.19
N GLU A 39 9.38 1.49 16.17
CA GLU A 39 10.42 2.12 17.00
C GLU A 39 11.30 1.08 17.69
N GLN A 40 10.70 0.05 18.27
CA GLN A 40 11.44 -1.07 18.88
C GLN A 40 12.37 -1.75 17.87
N ALA A 41 11.84 -2.11 16.70
CA ALA A 41 12.61 -2.78 15.65
C ALA A 41 13.79 -1.93 15.16
N LEU A 42 13.60 -0.61 15.03
CA LEU A 42 14.63 0.35 14.64
C LEU A 42 15.71 0.55 15.72
N GLY A 43 15.36 0.30 17.00
CA GLY A 43 16.27 0.40 18.14
C GLY A 43 17.54 -0.46 18.01
N LEU A 44 17.51 -1.52 17.18
CA LEU A 44 18.68 -2.33 16.85
C LEU A 44 19.83 -1.51 16.25
N PHE A 45 19.51 -0.45 15.49
CA PHE A 45 20.50 0.37 14.77
C PHE A 45 21.01 1.55 15.60
N GLY A 46 20.38 1.86 16.72
CA GLY A 46 20.80 2.94 17.63
C GLY A 46 19.62 3.71 18.23
N SER A 47 19.79 5.03 18.41
CA SER A 47 18.71 5.86 18.97
C SER A 47 17.65 6.18 17.93
N VAL A 48 16.38 6.15 18.34
CA VAL A 48 15.23 6.52 17.50
C VAL A 48 14.66 7.85 17.95
N ILE A 49 14.33 8.72 17.01
CA ILE A 49 13.63 9.98 17.24
C ILE A 49 12.27 9.88 16.56
N ARG A 50 11.19 10.05 17.32
CA ARG A 50 9.82 10.15 16.77
C ARG A 50 9.64 11.48 16.05
N LEU A 51 9.20 11.42 14.80
CA LEU A 51 8.99 12.55 13.90
C LEU A 51 7.57 12.50 13.35
N GLU A 52 6.59 12.91 14.14
CA GLU A 52 5.24 13.04 13.62
C GLU A 52 5.21 14.01 12.44
N ALA A 53 4.61 13.57 11.33
CA ALA A 53 4.57 14.30 10.07
C ALA A 53 3.50 15.40 10.07
N ASP A 54 3.62 16.32 11.02
CA ASP A 54 2.83 17.53 11.14
C ASP A 54 3.51 18.75 10.49
N ARG A 55 2.89 19.93 10.60
CA ARG A 55 3.44 21.21 10.07
C ARG A 55 4.82 21.59 10.60
N PHE A 56 5.28 20.98 11.68
CA PHE A 56 6.58 21.24 12.30
C PHE A 56 7.65 20.22 11.89
N LEU A 57 7.34 19.25 11.03
CA LEU A 57 8.28 18.24 10.59
C LEU A 57 9.59 18.81 10.03
N PRO A 58 9.61 19.89 9.20
CA PRO A 58 10.87 20.46 8.70
C PRO A 58 11.79 20.94 9.83
N GLN A 59 11.23 21.55 10.89
CA GLN A 59 11.99 22.01 12.05
C GLN A 59 12.49 20.83 12.89
N LYS A 60 11.64 19.82 13.11
CA LYS A 60 11.99 18.58 13.83
C LYS A 60 13.17 17.87 13.13
N LEU A 61 13.15 17.76 11.81
CA LEU A 61 14.23 17.19 11.01
C LEU A 61 15.53 18.01 11.08
N ALA A 62 15.43 19.34 10.93
CA ALA A 62 16.59 20.24 10.99
C ALA A 62 17.27 20.24 12.37
N LEU A 63 16.52 20.13 13.45
CA LEU A 63 17.04 20.05 14.82
C LEU A 63 17.50 18.63 15.20
N GLY A 64 16.74 17.61 14.81
CA GLY A 64 17.00 16.21 15.13
C GLY A 64 18.20 15.63 14.39
N ARG A 65 18.44 16.08 13.17
CA ARG A 65 19.52 15.62 12.28
C ARG A 65 19.70 14.10 12.30
N PRO A 66 18.68 13.32 11.91
CA PRO A 66 18.81 11.87 11.82
C PRO A 66 19.80 11.50 10.71
N ASP A 67 20.51 10.38 10.90
CA ASP A 67 21.36 9.79 9.86
C ASP A 67 20.52 9.14 8.74
N LEU A 68 19.32 8.68 9.09
CA LEU A 68 18.33 8.08 8.19
C LEU A 68 16.92 8.31 8.75
N VAL A 69 15.96 8.63 7.89
CA VAL A 69 14.53 8.64 8.23
C VAL A 69 13.89 7.35 7.76
N PHE A 70 13.31 6.58 8.67
CA PHE A 70 12.36 5.54 8.32
C PHE A 70 11.00 6.20 8.10
N ASN A 71 10.53 6.19 6.85
CA ASN A 71 9.29 6.86 6.47
C ASN A 71 8.13 5.87 6.37
N MET A 72 7.11 6.06 7.21
CA MET A 72 5.81 5.39 7.13
C MET A 72 4.65 6.40 7.19
N ALA A 73 4.94 7.69 7.00
CA ALA A 73 3.94 8.73 7.13
C ALA A 73 3.12 8.90 5.85
N GLU A 74 1.81 8.79 5.97
CA GLU A 74 0.83 8.96 4.87
C GLU A 74 0.56 10.43 4.51
N GLY A 75 0.93 11.34 5.42
CA GLY A 75 0.64 12.76 5.26
C GLY A 75 -0.79 13.15 5.64
N PHE A 76 -1.11 14.44 5.51
CA PHE A 76 -2.36 14.98 6.05
C PHE A 76 -3.30 15.50 4.95
N HIS A 77 -2.78 16.28 4.00
CA HIS A 77 -3.60 16.97 3.01
C HIS A 77 -3.02 16.88 1.60
N GLY A 78 -3.92 16.87 0.62
CA GLY A 78 -3.60 16.98 -0.80
C GLY A 78 -3.40 15.63 -1.49
N GLN A 79 -3.55 15.67 -2.81
CA GLN A 79 -3.46 14.49 -3.68
C GLN A 79 -2.02 13.95 -3.84
N SER A 80 -1.03 14.59 -3.24
CA SER A 80 0.37 14.16 -3.21
C SER A 80 0.92 14.12 -1.78
N ARG A 81 0.05 13.90 -0.78
CA ARG A 81 0.40 14.00 0.64
C ARG A 81 1.53 13.06 1.07
N GLU A 82 1.59 11.85 0.53
CA GLU A 82 2.65 10.88 0.81
C GLU A 82 4.04 11.34 0.35
N ALA A 83 4.10 12.18 -0.68
CA ALA A 83 5.35 12.71 -1.21
C ALA A 83 6.00 13.79 -0.32
N LEU A 84 5.27 14.34 0.65
CA LEU A 84 5.74 15.52 1.42
C LEU A 84 6.95 15.18 2.30
N VAL A 85 6.93 14.07 3.02
CA VAL A 85 8.04 13.68 3.91
C VAL A 85 9.32 13.44 3.11
N PRO A 86 9.35 12.63 2.06
CA PRO A 86 10.52 12.49 1.20
C PRO A 86 10.98 13.80 0.57
N ALA A 87 10.07 14.67 0.11
CA ALA A 87 10.44 15.96 -0.48
C ALA A 87 11.14 16.88 0.54
N ILE A 88 10.68 16.90 1.80
CA ILE A 88 11.32 17.64 2.88
C ILE A 88 12.69 17.05 3.20
N CYS A 89 12.80 15.72 3.23
CA CYS A 89 14.07 15.03 3.44
C CYS A 89 15.09 15.38 2.34
N GLU A 90 14.67 15.35 1.07
CA GLU A 90 15.53 15.77 -0.06
C GLU A 90 15.95 17.23 0.04
N TYR A 91 15.02 18.13 0.36
CA TYR A 91 15.32 19.55 0.56
C TYR A 91 16.35 19.80 1.67
N LEU A 92 16.29 19.02 2.76
CA LEU A 92 17.21 19.12 3.90
C LEU A 92 18.44 18.22 3.75
N ASN A 93 18.58 17.50 2.63
CA ASN A 93 19.63 16.51 2.39
C ASN A 93 19.72 15.45 3.51
N VAL A 94 18.57 14.94 3.94
CA VAL A 94 18.45 13.86 4.94
C VAL A 94 18.10 12.56 4.22
N PRO A 95 18.90 11.49 4.38
CA PRO A 95 18.59 10.18 3.82
C PRO A 95 17.27 9.61 4.38
N TYR A 96 16.53 8.85 3.56
CA TYR A 96 15.25 8.25 3.96
C TYR A 96 15.02 6.88 3.31
N THR A 97 14.14 6.06 3.90
CA THR A 97 13.68 4.79 3.36
C THR A 97 12.51 4.99 2.41
N GLY A 98 12.37 4.08 1.45
CA GLY A 98 11.24 4.04 0.53
C GLY A 98 11.44 4.88 -0.72
N SER A 99 10.35 5.02 -1.45
CA SER A 99 10.31 5.65 -2.76
C SER A 99 10.44 7.17 -2.69
N ASP A 100 10.88 7.76 -3.80
CA ASP A 100 11.07 9.21 -3.92
C ASP A 100 9.72 9.97 -4.05
N PRO A 101 9.73 11.32 -3.94
CA PRO A 101 8.52 12.12 -4.00
C PRO A 101 7.71 11.92 -5.28
N LEU A 102 8.37 11.75 -6.43
CA LEU A 102 7.66 11.56 -7.71
C LEU A 102 6.92 10.22 -7.71
N THR A 103 7.58 9.16 -7.30
CA THR A 103 6.99 7.82 -7.21
C THR A 103 5.79 7.80 -6.27
N LEU A 104 5.90 8.40 -5.07
CA LEU A 104 4.80 8.46 -4.10
C LEU A 104 3.62 9.31 -4.62
N ALA A 105 3.88 10.46 -5.22
CA ALA A 105 2.82 11.28 -5.81
C ALA A 105 2.10 10.57 -6.96
N LEU A 106 2.84 9.85 -7.81
CA LEU A 106 2.25 9.07 -8.90
C LEU A 106 1.45 7.88 -8.38
N SER A 107 2.01 7.08 -7.45
CA SER A 107 1.35 5.87 -6.93
C SER A 107 0.07 6.17 -6.18
N LEU A 108 0.02 7.25 -5.42
CA LEU A 108 -1.19 7.69 -4.73
C LEU A 108 -2.31 8.04 -5.73
N HIS A 109 -1.98 8.69 -6.85
CA HIS A 109 -2.96 9.07 -7.87
C HIS A 109 -3.22 7.93 -8.87
N LYS A 110 -4.18 7.06 -8.58
CA LYS A 110 -4.51 5.84 -9.34
C LYS A 110 -4.63 6.03 -10.86
N GLY A 111 -5.22 7.15 -11.32
CA GLY A 111 -5.33 7.46 -12.74
C GLY A 111 -3.95 7.66 -13.39
N ARG A 112 -3.07 8.48 -12.79
CA ARG A 112 -1.72 8.72 -13.32
C ARG A 112 -0.85 7.47 -13.24
N THR A 113 -1.00 6.68 -12.18
CA THR A 113 -0.39 5.35 -12.09
C THR A 113 -0.75 4.49 -13.31
N LYS A 114 -2.04 4.35 -13.59
CA LYS A 114 -2.52 3.52 -14.71
C LYS A 114 -2.09 4.05 -16.08
N GLU A 115 -2.07 5.37 -16.29
CA GLU A 115 -1.54 6.00 -17.50
C GLU A 115 -0.05 5.62 -17.70
N THR A 116 0.76 5.74 -16.65
CA THR A 116 2.19 5.41 -16.69
C THR A 116 2.40 3.92 -16.98
N LEU A 117 1.67 3.06 -16.29
CA LEU A 117 1.77 1.60 -16.44
C LEU A 117 1.32 1.13 -17.83
N ALA A 118 0.20 1.69 -18.35
CA ALA A 118 -0.27 1.38 -19.69
C ALA A 118 0.77 1.76 -20.76
N TYR A 119 1.41 2.93 -20.63
CA TYR A 119 2.51 3.34 -21.50
C TYR A 119 3.72 2.39 -21.42
N ARG A 120 3.99 1.82 -20.25
CA ARG A 120 5.06 0.84 -20.02
C ARG A 120 4.69 -0.60 -20.39
N GLY A 121 3.46 -0.84 -20.85
CA GLY A 121 2.98 -2.17 -21.22
C GLY A 121 2.64 -3.08 -20.04
N VAL A 122 2.49 -2.52 -18.83
CA VAL A 122 2.03 -3.28 -17.67
C VAL A 122 0.50 -3.39 -17.70
N PRO A 123 -0.07 -4.61 -17.58
CA PRO A 123 -1.51 -4.79 -17.64
C PRO A 123 -2.27 -4.02 -16.56
N THR A 124 -3.27 -3.27 -16.95
CA THR A 124 -4.23 -2.58 -16.07
C THR A 124 -5.60 -2.55 -16.74
N ALA A 125 -6.68 -2.62 -15.93
CA ALA A 125 -8.03 -2.54 -16.47
C ALA A 125 -8.24 -1.26 -17.28
N PRO A 126 -8.98 -1.29 -18.41
CA PRO A 126 -9.41 -0.09 -19.11
C PRO A 126 -10.11 0.87 -18.15
N PHE A 127 -9.77 2.16 -18.21
CA PHE A 127 -10.22 3.14 -17.23
C PHE A 127 -10.39 4.54 -17.83
N THR A 128 -11.07 5.40 -17.09
CA THR A 128 -11.11 6.85 -17.29
C THR A 128 -11.26 7.54 -15.93
N CYS A 129 -10.82 8.80 -15.86
CA CYS A 129 -11.07 9.67 -14.70
C CYS A 129 -12.10 10.75 -15.07
N VAL A 130 -12.97 11.08 -14.13
CA VAL A 130 -13.97 12.13 -14.28
C VAL A 130 -13.88 13.11 -13.12
N GLU A 131 -14.02 14.41 -13.42
CA GLU A 131 -14.00 15.50 -12.44
C GLU A 131 -15.42 16.00 -12.12
N THR A 132 -16.36 15.72 -12.99
CA THR A 132 -17.77 16.11 -12.84
C THR A 132 -18.72 15.00 -13.32
N VAL A 133 -19.96 15.02 -12.85
CA VAL A 133 -21.00 14.09 -13.33
C VAL A 133 -21.29 14.27 -14.82
N ALA A 134 -21.04 15.46 -15.38
CA ALA A 134 -21.22 15.72 -16.82
C ALA A 134 -20.21 14.95 -17.69
N ASP A 135 -19.01 14.67 -17.18
CA ASP A 135 -17.98 13.91 -17.89
C ASP A 135 -18.39 12.46 -18.18
N LEU A 136 -19.40 11.94 -17.48
CA LEU A 136 -19.95 10.60 -17.70
C LEU A 136 -20.46 10.38 -19.12
N GLN A 137 -20.80 11.46 -19.85
CA GLN A 137 -21.20 11.39 -21.25
C GLN A 137 -20.08 10.88 -22.18
N ARG A 138 -18.83 10.94 -21.73
CA ARG A 138 -17.64 10.51 -22.49
C ARG A 138 -17.15 9.13 -22.09
N VAL A 139 -17.77 8.50 -21.07
CA VAL A 139 -17.37 7.18 -20.59
C VAL A 139 -17.87 6.10 -21.53
N ALA A 140 -16.93 5.40 -22.17
CA ALA A 140 -17.21 4.32 -23.14
C ALA A 140 -16.73 2.96 -22.63
N LEU A 141 -16.88 2.67 -21.33
CA LEU A 141 -16.50 1.39 -20.72
C LEU A 141 -17.70 0.44 -20.66
N PRO A 142 -17.49 -0.86 -20.93
CA PRO A 142 -18.54 -1.86 -20.78
C PRO A 142 -18.86 -2.11 -19.30
N PHE A 143 -20.14 -2.26 -18.98
CA PHE A 143 -20.58 -2.64 -17.64
C PHE A 143 -20.38 -4.15 -17.38
N PRO A 144 -20.15 -4.56 -16.12
CA PRO A 144 -20.06 -3.70 -14.94
C PRO A 144 -18.74 -2.94 -14.87
N VAL A 145 -18.78 -1.74 -14.26
CA VAL A 145 -17.61 -0.93 -13.95
C VAL A 145 -17.43 -0.79 -12.43
N PHE A 146 -16.20 -0.53 -12.01
CA PHE A 146 -15.87 -0.23 -10.62
C PHE A 146 -15.42 1.23 -10.50
N VAL A 147 -15.85 1.92 -9.45
CA VAL A 147 -15.51 3.34 -9.24
C VAL A 147 -14.84 3.56 -7.90
N LYS A 148 -13.87 4.47 -7.85
CA LYS A 148 -13.18 4.84 -6.61
C LYS A 148 -12.56 6.24 -6.71
N PRO A 149 -12.32 6.93 -5.58
CA PRO A 149 -11.54 8.17 -5.58
C PRO A 149 -10.14 7.92 -6.14
N VAL A 150 -9.53 8.93 -6.78
CA VAL A 150 -8.22 8.75 -7.44
C VAL A 150 -7.05 8.69 -6.46
N ALA A 151 -7.13 9.40 -5.31
CA ALA A 151 -5.98 9.60 -4.42
C ALA A 151 -6.26 9.20 -2.95
N GLU A 152 -7.16 8.24 -2.73
CA GLU A 152 -7.45 7.71 -1.41
C GLU A 152 -6.92 6.29 -1.24
N GLY A 153 -6.40 5.99 -0.04
CA GLY A 153 -5.84 4.70 0.34
C GLY A 153 -6.69 3.97 1.40
N SER A 154 -6.21 2.85 1.91
CA SER A 154 -6.82 2.06 2.99
C SER A 154 -8.29 1.69 2.80
N GLY A 155 -8.76 1.64 1.55
CA GLY A 155 -10.16 1.35 1.22
C GLY A 155 -11.11 2.54 1.40
N LYS A 156 -10.62 3.75 1.67
CA LYS A 156 -11.41 4.97 1.70
C LYS A 156 -12.11 5.17 0.36
N GLY A 157 -13.40 5.42 0.41
CA GLY A 157 -14.21 5.57 -0.80
C GLY A 157 -14.43 4.30 -1.61
N VAL A 158 -13.95 3.14 -1.17
CA VAL A 158 -14.14 1.83 -1.81
C VAL A 158 -15.21 1.05 -1.05
N PHE A 159 -16.46 1.18 -1.48
CA PHE A 159 -17.60 0.52 -0.87
C PHE A 159 -18.13 -0.60 -1.78
N THR A 160 -18.94 -1.50 -1.22
CA THR A 160 -19.61 -2.56 -2.00
C THR A 160 -20.48 -2.00 -3.13
N SER A 161 -21.08 -0.84 -2.92
CA SER A 161 -21.89 -0.11 -3.91
C SER A 161 -21.09 0.53 -5.05
N ASN A 162 -19.76 0.46 -5.03
CA ASN A 162 -18.90 0.98 -6.11
C ASN A 162 -18.87 0.07 -7.35
N LEU A 163 -19.39 -1.16 -7.23
CA LEU A 163 -19.61 -2.03 -8.38
C LEU A 163 -20.92 -1.62 -9.08
N CYS A 164 -20.80 -0.88 -10.17
CA CYS A 164 -21.92 -0.32 -10.92
C CYS A 164 -22.28 -1.21 -12.11
N ALA A 165 -23.51 -1.71 -12.16
CA ALA A 165 -24.00 -2.55 -13.24
C ALA A 165 -24.80 -1.78 -14.31
N SER A 166 -25.07 -0.49 -14.10
CA SER A 166 -25.86 0.35 -15.02
C SER A 166 -25.38 1.80 -15.04
N PRO A 167 -25.72 2.58 -16.11
CA PRO A 167 -25.44 3.99 -16.19
C PRO A 167 -26.04 4.82 -15.04
N GLN A 168 -27.22 4.42 -14.55
CA GLN A 168 -27.86 5.10 -13.44
C GLN A 168 -27.07 4.89 -12.14
N ALA A 169 -26.72 3.65 -11.79
CA ALA A 169 -25.91 3.34 -10.62
C ALA A 169 -24.55 4.06 -10.68
N LEU A 170 -23.93 4.10 -11.88
CA LEU A 170 -22.69 4.82 -12.10
C LEU A 170 -22.82 6.32 -11.79
N ARG A 171 -23.87 6.96 -12.30
CA ARG A 171 -24.14 8.39 -12.08
C ARG A 171 -24.33 8.73 -10.61
N GLU A 172 -25.16 7.94 -9.92
CA GLU A 172 -25.45 8.11 -8.49
C GLU A 172 -24.16 7.93 -7.67
N ARG A 173 -23.37 6.90 -7.98
CA ARG A 173 -22.17 6.58 -7.22
C ARG A 173 -21.04 7.59 -7.45
N VAL A 174 -20.82 8.01 -8.70
CA VAL A 174 -19.84 9.06 -9.04
C VAL A 174 -20.22 10.39 -8.37
N GLY A 175 -21.50 10.77 -8.42
CA GLY A 175 -21.97 11.98 -7.73
C GLY A 175 -21.65 11.97 -6.24
N PHE A 176 -21.94 10.86 -5.56
CA PHE A 176 -21.61 10.67 -4.14
C PHE A 176 -20.11 10.80 -3.84
N LEU A 177 -19.25 10.16 -4.66
CA LEU A 177 -17.80 10.17 -4.43
C LEU A 177 -17.20 11.56 -4.67
N LEU A 178 -17.61 12.26 -5.74
CA LEU A 178 -17.17 13.63 -6.03
C LEU A 178 -17.53 14.59 -4.91
N GLU A 179 -18.77 14.48 -4.37
CA GLU A 179 -19.23 15.34 -3.26
C GLU A 179 -18.47 15.05 -1.97
N ARG A 180 -18.28 13.76 -1.62
CA ARG A 180 -17.69 13.35 -0.35
C ARG A 180 -16.19 13.58 -0.27
N TYR A 181 -15.44 13.28 -1.33
CA TYR A 181 -13.97 13.31 -1.32
C TYR A 181 -13.39 14.56 -1.99
N ALA A 182 -14.20 15.33 -2.69
CA ALA A 182 -13.79 16.57 -3.41
C ALA A 182 -12.56 16.35 -4.32
N GLU A 183 -12.48 15.17 -4.96
CA GLU A 183 -11.42 14.80 -5.89
C GLU A 183 -11.97 14.02 -7.09
N PRO A 184 -11.22 13.89 -8.20
CA PRO A 184 -11.66 13.11 -9.35
C PRO A 184 -11.96 11.66 -8.99
N VAL A 185 -12.86 11.03 -9.76
CA VAL A 185 -13.24 9.62 -9.61
C VAL A 185 -12.68 8.81 -10.76
N LEU A 186 -11.96 7.74 -10.43
CA LEU A 186 -11.55 6.70 -11.35
C LEU A 186 -12.73 5.76 -11.63
N ILE A 187 -13.02 5.52 -12.89
CA ILE A 187 -13.96 4.53 -13.38
C ILE A 187 -13.17 3.50 -14.17
N GLU A 188 -13.25 2.23 -13.80
CA GLU A 188 -12.51 1.16 -14.47
C GLU A 188 -13.40 -0.05 -14.77
N THR A 189 -13.06 -0.82 -15.81
CA THR A 189 -13.73 -2.09 -16.10
C THR A 189 -13.55 -3.02 -14.91
N TYR A 190 -14.65 -3.61 -14.41
CA TYR A 190 -14.59 -4.57 -13.32
C TYR A 190 -13.88 -5.85 -13.76
N LEU A 191 -12.94 -6.30 -12.95
CA LEU A 191 -12.18 -7.52 -13.17
C LEU A 191 -12.82 -8.66 -12.36
N PRO A 192 -13.37 -9.72 -13.00
CA PRO A 192 -14.18 -10.72 -12.30
C PRO A 192 -13.37 -11.83 -11.63
N GLY A 193 -12.09 -11.93 -11.91
CA GLY A 193 -11.22 -13.00 -11.40
C GLY A 193 -10.74 -12.79 -9.97
N PRO A 194 -9.88 -13.69 -9.48
CA PRO A 194 -9.31 -13.61 -8.13
C PRO A 194 -8.40 -12.42 -7.96
N GLU A 195 -8.29 -11.95 -6.71
CA GLU A 195 -7.48 -10.82 -6.30
C GLU A 195 -6.27 -11.28 -5.49
N PHE A 196 -5.16 -10.57 -5.66
CA PHE A 196 -3.89 -10.88 -5.03
C PHE A 196 -3.19 -9.61 -4.58
N THR A 197 -2.37 -9.74 -3.55
CA THR A 197 -1.41 -8.70 -3.18
C THR A 197 -0.01 -9.30 -3.07
N VAL A 198 0.98 -8.55 -3.56
CA VAL A 198 2.38 -8.93 -3.59
C VAL A 198 3.19 -7.92 -2.84
N ALA A 199 3.85 -8.34 -1.78
CA ALA A 199 4.85 -7.54 -1.09
C ALA A 199 6.21 -7.71 -1.80
N ILE A 200 6.87 -6.59 -2.08
CA ILE A 200 8.17 -6.54 -2.77
C ILE A 200 9.18 -5.88 -1.85
N LEU A 201 10.38 -6.46 -1.78
CA LEU A 201 11.55 -5.91 -1.09
C LEU A 201 12.73 -5.79 -2.08
N GLY A 202 13.60 -4.81 -1.87
CA GLY A 202 14.82 -4.64 -2.66
C GLY A 202 14.76 -3.54 -3.70
N ASN A 203 15.84 -3.38 -4.47
CA ASN A 203 16.00 -2.30 -5.45
C ASN A 203 16.53 -2.85 -6.78
N GLY A 204 16.08 -2.27 -7.90
CA GLY A 204 16.56 -2.63 -9.23
C GLY A 204 16.49 -4.16 -9.48
N ALA A 205 17.56 -4.73 -10.00
CA ALA A 205 17.61 -6.17 -10.29
C ALA A 205 17.62 -7.08 -9.03
N GLU A 206 17.83 -6.53 -7.84
CA GLU A 206 17.76 -7.25 -6.56
C GLU A 206 16.37 -7.21 -5.93
N ALA A 207 15.40 -6.55 -6.55
CA ALA A 207 14.01 -6.54 -6.07
C ALA A 207 13.39 -7.93 -6.22
N TYR A 208 12.68 -8.38 -5.19
CA TYR A 208 12.06 -9.71 -5.16
C TYR A 208 10.70 -9.69 -4.48
N CYS A 209 9.82 -10.61 -4.91
CA CYS A 209 8.51 -10.81 -4.30
C CYS A 209 8.61 -11.68 -3.05
N LEU A 210 7.90 -11.29 -2.00
CA LEU A 210 7.55 -12.19 -0.90
C LEU A 210 6.38 -13.08 -1.33
N PRO A 211 6.07 -14.16 -0.59
CA PRO A 211 4.96 -15.05 -0.93
C PRO A 211 3.65 -14.30 -1.21
N VAL A 212 3.06 -14.59 -2.35
CA VAL A 212 1.83 -13.93 -2.81
C VAL A 212 0.69 -14.20 -1.83
N VAL A 213 -0.07 -13.16 -1.50
CA VAL A 213 -1.29 -13.26 -0.69
C VAL A 213 -2.50 -13.25 -1.61
N GLY A 214 -3.35 -14.26 -1.53
CA GLY A 214 -4.63 -14.35 -2.23
C GLY A 214 -5.80 -13.97 -1.35
N PHE A 215 -6.88 -13.49 -1.95
CA PHE A 215 -8.12 -13.14 -1.27
C PHE A 215 -9.17 -14.25 -1.44
N ASP A 216 -9.69 -14.75 -0.32
CA ASP A 216 -10.83 -15.68 -0.29
C ASP A 216 -12.12 -14.91 0.01
N PHE A 217 -12.77 -14.44 -1.04
CA PHE A 217 -14.03 -13.70 -0.93
C PHE A 217 -15.21 -14.55 -0.47
N SER A 218 -15.09 -15.88 -0.40
CA SER A 218 -16.15 -16.74 0.15
C SER A 218 -16.37 -16.52 1.66
N THR A 219 -15.41 -15.90 2.34
CA THR A 219 -15.49 -15.55 3.76
C THR A 219 -16.30 -14.27 4.04
N LEU A 220 -16.65 -13.51 3.00
CA LEU A 220 -17.49 -12.32 3.12
C LEU A 220 -18.95 -12.70 3.43
N PRO A 221 -19.73 -11.77 4.01
CA PRO A 221 -21.15 -11.98 4.23
C PRO A 221 -21.89 -12.40 2.95
N GLN A 222 -22.90 -13.29 3.10
CA GLN A 222 -23.68 -13.79 1.97
C GLN A 222 -24.28 -12.63 1.15
N GLY A 223 -24.05 -12.64 -0.16
CA GLY A 223 -24.53 -11.61 -1.09
C GLY A 223 -23.65 -10.39 -1.20
N ALA A 224 -22.58 -10.27 -0.41
CA ALA A 224 -21.60 -9.22 -0.59
C ALA A 224 -20.82 -9.42 -1.91
N PRO A 225 -20.57 -8.35 -2.69
CA PRO A 225 -19.72 -8.46 -3.87
C PRO A 225 -18.29 -8.81 -3.47
N PRO A 226 -17.53 -9.51 -4.32
CA PRO A 226 -16.15 -9.92 -4.02
C PRO A 226 -15.19 -8.72 -4.14
N VAL A 227 -15.27 -7.83 -3.15
CA VAL A 227 -14.48 -6.60 -3.03
C VAL A 227 -13.98 -6.47 -1.60
N TYR A 228 -12.67 -6.29 -1.43
CA TYR A 228 -12.06 -5.98 -0.14
C TYR A 228 -11.97 -4.46 0.05
N GLY A 229 -13.15 -3.85 0.24
CA GLY A 229 -13.32 -2.41 0.44
C GLY A 229 -13.46 -2.02 1.90
N TYR A 230 -14.06 -0.84 2.12
CA TYR A 230 -14.26 -0.24 3.43
C TYR A 230 -15.03 -1.17 4.39
N GLU A 231 -16.15 -1.73 3.92
CA GLU A 231 -16.97 -2.61 4.76
C GLU A 231 -16.21 -3.88 5.17
N ALA A 232 -15.43 -4.47 4.24
CA ALA A 232 -14.63 -5.65 4.54
C ALA A 232 -13.52 -5.36 5.54
N LYS A 233 -12.81 -4.22 5.39
CA LYS A 233 -11.68 -3.83 6.25
C LYS A 233 -12.07 -3.35 7.64
N TRP A 234 -13.16 -2.60 7.75
CA TRP A 234 -13.46 -1.79 8.96
C TRP A 234 -14.76 -2.16 9.65
N VAL A 235 -15.66 -2.90 8.97
CA VAL A 235 -16.96 -3.27 9.51
C VAL A 235 -17.04 -4.78 9.77
N TRP A 236 -16.56 -5.60 8.82
CA TRP A 236 -16.67 -7.06 8.92
C TRP A 236 -15.41 -7.72 9.50
N ASP A 237 -14.22 -7.18 9.20
CA ASP A 237 -12.95 -7.63 9.76
C ASP A 237 -12.71 -6.96 11.11
N ARG A 238 -13.10 -7.63 12.18
CA ARG A 238 -13.01 -7.08 13.54
C ARG A 238 -12.01 -7.86 14.38
N PRO A 239 -11.33 -7.22 15.35
CA PRO A 239 -10.39 -7.90 16.22
C PRO A 239 -10.99 -9.09 16.99
N ASP A 240 -12.29 -9.01 17.36
CA ASP A 240 -13.04 -10.07 18.05
C ASP A 240 -13.59 -11.15 17.10
N ALA A 241 -13.63 -10.88 15.80
CA ALA A 241 -14.09 -11.80 14.75
C ALA A 241 -13.38 -11.51 13.43
N PRO A 242 -12.06 -11.80 13.32
CA PRO A 242 -11.28 -11.48 12.12
C PRO A 242 -11.73 -12.34 10.94
N LEU A 243 -11.81 -11.72 9.75
CA LEU A 243 -12.10 -12.42 8.51
C LEU A 243 -10.92 -13.30 8.09
N ALA A 244 -11.17 -14.58 7.80
CA ALA A 244 -10.16 -15.48 7.26
C ALA A 244 -9.94 -15.25 5.74
N ILE A 245 -9.91 -13.97 5.32
CA ILE A 245 -9.93 -13.60 3.90
C ILE A 245 -8.57 -13.79 3.21
N PHE A 246 -7.46 -13.78 3.96
CA PHE A 246 -6.12 -13.85 3.35
C PHE A 246 -5.50 -15.24 3.40
N GLN A 247 -5.20 -15.77 2.23
CA GLN A 247 -4.45 -17.02 2.05
C GLN A 247 -3.00 -16.70 1.63
N CYS A 248 -2.03 -17.06 2.48
CA CYS A 248 -0.61 -16.86 2.21
C CYS A 248 0.20 -18.13 2.58
N PRO A 249 0.97 -18.70 1.62
CA PRO A 249 1.03 -18.39 0.20
C PRO A 249 -0.30 -18.67 -0.52
N ALA A 250 -0.60 -17.88 -1.57
CA ALA A 250 -1.77 -18.09 -2.43
C ALA A 250 -1.69 -19.44 -3.16
N ARG A 251 -2.81 -20.17 -3.18
CA ARG A 251 -2.89 -21.48 -3.87
C ARG A 251 -3.40 -21.28 -5.29
N VAL A 252 -2.48 -21.09 -6.22
CA VAL A 252 -2.77 -20.88 -7.64
C VAL A 252 -1.86 -21.75 -8.51
N PRO A 253 -2.26 -22.04 -9.79
CA PRO A 253 -1.37 -22.73 -10.73
C PRO A 253 -0.04 -21.99 -10.89
N ALA A 254 1.06 -22.73 -11.02
CA ALA A 254 2.41 -22.16 -11.12
C ALA A 254 2.58 -21.13 -12.27
N ALA A 255 1.84 -21.30 -13.38
CA ALA A 255 1.85 -20.33 -14.47
C ALA A 255 1.27 -18.99 -14.05
N LEU A 256 0.10 -18.98 -13.38
CA LEU A 256 -0.54 -17.78 -12.88
C LEU A 256 0.31 -17.11 -11.78
N HIS A 257 0.93 -17.90 -10.90
CA HIS A 257 1.84 -17.40 -9.86
C HIS A 257 2.98 -16.57 -10.48
N ARG A 258 3.67 -17.12 -11.48
CA ARG A 258 4.74 -16.41 -12.18
C ARG A 258 4.27 -15.12 -12.87
N GLU A 259 3.07 -15.16 -13.48
CA GLU A 259 2.50 -13.96 -14.11
C GLU A 259 2.15 -12.87 -13.09
N ILE A 260 1.65 -13.24 -11.91
CA ILE A 260 1.38 -12.30 -10.80
C ILE A 260 2.68 -11.64 -10.35
N GLU A 261 3.73 -12.43 -10.05
CA GLU A 261 5.03 -11.91 -9.62
C GLU A 261 5.67 -11.01 -10.69
N ARG A 262 5.64 -11.45 -11.95
CA ARG A 262 6.18 -10.68 -13.08
C ARG A 262 5.46 -9.34 -13.21
N THR A 263 4.12 -9.34 -13.22
CA THR A 263 3.32 -8.11 -13.36
C THR A 263 3.57 -7.16 -12.20
N ALA A 264 3.72 -7.69 -10.97
CA ALA A 264 4.02 -6.88 -9.79
C ALA A 264 5.41 -6.24 -9.87
N LEU A 265 6.45 -6.99 -10.28
CA LEU A 265 7.81 -6.47 -10.47
C LEU A 265 7.89 -5.48 -11.63
N ASP A 266 7.22 -5.76 -12.75
CA ASP A 266 7.15 -4.83 -13.89
C ASP A 266 6.53 -3.49 -13.47
N ALA A 267 5.45 -3.51 -12.67
CA ALA A 267 4.82 -2.31 -12.13
C ALA A 267 5.75 -1.56 -11.15
N TYR A 268 6.40 -2.29 -10.23
CA TYR A 268 7.38 -1.76 -9.28
C TYR A 268 8.49 -1.00 -9.99
N HIS A 269 9.07 -1.59 -11.04
CA HIS A 269 10.14 -0.98 -11.82
C HIS A 269 9.64 0.18 -12.70
N ALA A 270 8.45 0.05 -13.28
CA ALA A 270 7.88 1.07 -14.16
C ALA A 270 7.64 2.40 -13.45
N LEU A 271 7.27 2.37 -12.15
CA LEU A 271 7.10 3.57 -11.33
C LEU A 271 8.37 4.00 -10.58
N GLY A 272 9.44 3.21 -10.62
CA GLY A 272 10.67 3.51 -9.92
C GLY A 272 10.56 3.35 -8.40
N CYS A 273 9.75 2.42 -7.93
CA CYS A 273 9.63 2.11 -6.51
C CYS A 273 10.97 1.70 -5.90
N ARG A 274 11.15 1.98 -4.62
CA ARG A 274 12.40 1.74 -3.88
C ARG A 274 12.14 1.08 -2.54
N ASP A 275 13.05 0.20 -2.16
CA ASP A 275 13.20 -0.49 -0.90
C ASP A 275 12.05 -1.48 -0.60
N TRP A 276 10.82 -1.05 -0.66
CA TRP A 276 9.63 -1.85 -0.44
C TRP A 276 8.40 -1.30 -1.17
N CYS A 277 7.43 -2.17 -1.45
CA CYS A 277 6.12 -1.77 -1.99
C CYS A 277 5.14 -2.94 -1.87
N ARG A 278 3.85 -2.65 -1.67
CA ARG A 278 2.75 -3.60 -1.87
C ARG A 278 2.07 -3.32 -3.20
N VAL A 279 1.88 -4.35 -3.99
CA VAL A 279 1.26 -4.28 -5.31
C VAL A 279 -0.02 -5.11 -5.28
N ASP A 280 -1.15 -4.48 -5.56
CA ASP A 280 -2.46 -5.13 -5.57
C ASP A 280 -2.90 -5.40 -7.01
N LEU A 281 -3.24 -6.67 -7.31
CA LEU A 281 -3.59 -7.15 -8.64
C LEU A 281 -4.89 -7.94 -8.64
N ARG A 282 -5.61 -7.88 -9.76
CA ARG A 282 -6.79 -8.70 -9.96
C ARG A 282 -6.80 -9.30 -11.36
N VAL A 283 -7.24 -10.55 -11.46
CA VAL A 283 -7.27 -11.28 -12.72
C VAL A 283 -8.48 -10.90 -13.53
N ASP A 284 -8.29 -10.67 -14.83
CA ASP A 284 -9.39 -10.42 -15.75
C ASP A 284 -10.07 -11.72 -16.21
N ARG A 285 -11.08 -11.58 -17.08
CA ARG A 285 -11.82 -12.73 -17.66
C ARG A 285 -10.98 -13.61 -18.58
N PHE A 286 -9.79 -13.17 -18.97
CA PHE A 286 -8.87 -13.91 -19.84
C PHE A 286 -7.74 -14.58 -19.04
N GLY A 287 -7.74 -14.47 -17.72
CA GLY A 287 -6.72 -15.03 -16.84
C GLY A 287 -5.46 -14.16 -16.68
N VAL A 288 -5.50 -12.89 -17.14
CA VAL A 288 -4.36 -11.97 -17.06
C VAL A 288 -4.42 -11.18 -15.75
N PRO A 289 -3.35 -11.18 -14.91
CA PRO A 289 -3.26 -10.30 -13.76
C PRO A 289 -3.13 -8.84 -14.22
N ASN A 290 -4.03 -8.00 -13.73
CA ASN A 290 -4.05 -6.56 -13.99
C ASN A 290 -3.80 -5.80 -12.69
N LEU A 291 -3.01 -4.74 -12.77
CA LEU A 291 -2.75 -3.89 -11.60
C LEU A 291 -4.01 -3.13 -11.17
N LEU A 292 -4.28 -3.14 -9.87
CA LEU A 292 -5.26 -2.29 -9.22
C LEU A 292 -4.62 -1.02 -8.65
N GLU A 293 -3.55 -1.18 -7.84
CA GLU A 293 -2.79 -0.08 -7.23
C GLU A 293 -1.41 -0.52 -6.75
N LEU A 294 -0.51 0.46 -6.56
CA LEU A 294 0.77 0.29 -5.86
C LEU A 294 0.77 1.11 -4.57
N ASN A 295 1.32 0.51 -3.53
CA ASN A 295 1.42 1.13 -2.20
C ASN A 295 2.89 1.12 -1.74
N PRO A 296 3.69 2.14 -2.09
CA PRO A 296 5.09 2.24 -1.68
C PRO A 296 5.27 2.60 -0.20
N LEU A 297 4.19 2.98 0.49
CA LEU A 297 4.07 3.05 1.95
C LEU A 297 3.08 1.96 2.39
N PRO A 298 3.51 0.68 2.46
CA PRO A 298 2.59 -0.40 2.78
C PRO A 298 2.21 -0.40 4.26
N GLY A 299 0.94 -0.74 4.57
CA GLY A 299 0.51 -0.95 5.95
C GLY A 299 1.25 -2.12 6.61
N ILE A 300 1.71 -1.91 7.84
CA ILE A 300 2.60 -2.81 8.58
C ILE A 300 2.12 -3.10 10.01
N ILE A 301 0.84 -3.43 10.18
CA ILE A 301 0.30 -3.77 11.51
C ILE A 301 1.05 -4.99 12.06
N PRO A 302 1.63 -4.90 13.30
CA PRO A 302 2.49 -5.95 13.85
C PRO A 302 1.74 -7.20 14.28
N ASP A 303 0.50 -7.06 14.75
CA ASP A 303 -0.30 -8.17 15.27
C ASP A 303 -0.61 -9.21 14.17
N PRO A 304 -0.15 -10.48 14.32
CA PRO A 304 -0.42 -11.52 13.35
C PRO A 304 -1.90 -11.92 13.23
N ALA A 305 -2.72 -11.61 14.23
CA ALA A 305 -4.16 -11.84 14.21
C ALA A 305 -4.90 -10.83 13.31
N MET A 306 -4.28 -9.66 13.08
CA MET A 306 -4.85 -8.63 12.22
C MET A 306 -4.52 -8.88 10.74
N ASN A 307 -5.43 -8.49 9.86
CA ASN A 307 -5.27 -8.66 8.42
C ASN A 307 -4.38 -7.56 7.82
N SER A 308 -3.06 -7.73 7.95
CA SER A 308 -2.04 -6.88 7.32
C SER A 308 -1.21 -7.71 6.33
N CYS A 309 -1.39 -7.45 5.03
CA CYS A 309 -0.85 -8.29 3.95
C CYS A 309 0.68 -8.33 3.92
N PHE A 310 1.35 -7.18 4.10
CA PHE A 310 2.80 -7.09 4.00
C PHE A 310 3.49 -7.89 5.11
N PRO A 311 3.19 -7.70 6.41
CA PRO A 311 3.74 -8.53 7.48
C PRO A 311 3.32 -10.01 7.37
N LYS A 312 2.12 -10.31 6.82
CA LYS A 312 1.68 -11.69 6.59
C LYS A 312 2.56 -12.39 5.56
N ALA A 313 2.85 -11.72 4.43
CA ALA A 313 3.78 -12.24 3.40
C ALA A 313 5.19 -12.41 3.95
N ALA A 314 5.68 -11.45 4.74
CA ALA A 314 6.99 -11.51 5.37
C ALA A 314 7.11 -12.71 6.34
N ARG A 315 6.11 -12.93 7.19
CA ARG A 315 6.07 -14.12 8.08
C ARG A 315 6.07 -15.43 7.29
N ALA A 316 5.32 -15.49 6.19
CA ALA A 316 5.32 -16.67 5.32
C ALA A 316 6.69 -16.94 4.65
N ALA A 317 7.51 -15.89 4.46
CA ALA A 317 8.88 -15.96 3.99
C ALA A 317 9.90 -16.24 5.15
N GLY A 318 9.45 -16.33 6.39
CA GLY A 318 10.30 -16.59 7.55
C GLY A 318 10.84 -15.36 8.27
N PHE A 319 10.42 -14.13 7.89
CA PHE A 319 10.78 -12.93 8.62
C PHE A 319 9.91 -12.75 9.87
N GLY A 320 10.53 -12.48 11.00
CA GLY A 320 9.86 -11.84 12.14
C GLY A 320 9.49 -10.39 11.82
N TYR A 321 8.62 -9.79 12.63
CA TYR A 321 8.20 -8.39 12.40
C TYR A 321 9.38 -7.42 12.47
N ASP A 322 10.20 -7.52 13.53
CA ASP A 322 11.38 -6.68 13.69
C ASP A 322 12.37 -6.86 12.53
N GLU A 323 12.58 -8.13 12.11
CA GLU A 323 13.46 -8.46 10.99
C GLU A 323 13.01 -7.84 9.67
N LEU A 324 11.69 -7.79 9.41
CA LEU A 324 11.12 -7.12 8.25
C LEU A 324 11.47 -5.62 8.25
N ILE A 325 11.20 -4.92 9.35
CA ILE A 325 11.49 -3.49 9.47
C ILE A 325 12.99 -3.21 9.32
N GLN A 326 13.81 -4.05 9.95
CA GLN A 326 15.26 -3.97 9.87
C GLN A 326 15.78 -4.23 8.45
N GLU A 327 15.14 -5.15 7.71
CA GLU A 327 15.53 -5.44 6.33
C GLU A 327 15.26 -4.25 5.40
N VAL A 328 14.13 -3.56 5.56
CA VAL A 328 13.86 -2.30 4.82
C VAL A 328 14.96 -1.26 5.08
N VAL A 329 15.40 -1.12 6.33
CA VAL A 329 16.53 -0.22 6.68
C VAL A 329 17.82 -0.67 6.00
N ARG A 330 18.15 -1.96 5.99
CA ARG A 330 19.37 -2.50 5.35
C ARG A 330 19.35 -2.28 3.84
N ILE A 331 18.20 -2.50 3.20
CA ILE A 331 18.00 -2.27 1.76
C ILE A 331 18.18 -0.80 1.42
N ALA A 332 17.53 0.09 2.17
CA ALA A 332 17.67 1.53 1.98
C ALA A 332 19.11 2.01 2.20
N TRP A 333 19.76 1.54 3.26
CA TRP A 333 21.16 1.90 3.55
C TRP A 333 22.09 1.47 2.41
N ARG A 334 21.93 0.22 1.90
CA ARG A 334 22.72 -0.25 0.76
C ARG A 334 22.50 0.60 -0.48
N ARG A 335 21.26 0.98 -0.77
CA ARG A 335 20.92 1.88 -1.90
C ARG A 335 21.61 3.25 -1.76
N LEU A 336 21.61 3.80 -0.54
CA LEU A 336 22.11 5.15 -0.26
C LEU A 336 23.64 5.24 -0.21
N THR A 337 24.31 4.18 0.28
CA THR A 337 25.75 4.22 0.59
C THR A 337 26.59 3.26 -0.26
N GLY A 338 25.97 2.32 -0.97
CA GLY A 338 26.64 1.21 -1.64
C GLY A 338 27.23 0.17 -0.68
N GLN A 339 27.00 0.27 0.63
CA GLN A 339 27.58 -0.58 1.66
C GLN A 339 26.52 -1.34 2.44
N ALA A 340 26.87 -2.54 2.90
CA ALA A 340 26.06 -3.26 3.85
C ALA A 340 26.06 -2.53 5.20
N LEU A 341 24.90 -2.41 5.84
CA LEU A 341 24.80 -1.84 7.19
C LEU A 341 25.37 -2.86 8.19
N ALA A 342 26.51 -2.51 8.80
CA ALA A 342 27.10 -3.32 9.87
C ALA A 342 26.24 -3.15 11.14
N VAL A 343 25.56 -4.22 11.56
CA VAL A 343 24.94 -4.31 12.88
C VAL A 343 25.96 -4.96 13.81
N GLY A 344 26.16 -4.38 15.00
CA GLY A 344 27.02 -4.99 16.02
C GLY A 344 26.66 -6.45 16.22
N ALA A 345 27.64 -7.34 16.30
CA ALA A 345 27.63 -8.79 16.13
C ALA A 345 26.45 -9.54 16.79
N GLY A 346 25.31 -9.52 16.12
CA GLY A 346 24.20 -10.46 16.25
C GLY A 346 24.07 -11.18 14.91
N ARG A 347 24.10 -12.49 14.92
CA ARG A 347 24.18 -13.36 13.75
C ARG A 347 23.20 -12.94 12.66
N ALA A 348 23.72 -12.52 11.50
CA ALA A 348 22.98 -12.54 10.25
C ALA A 348 22.72 -14.01 9.88
N ALA A 349 21.47 -14.44 9.97
CA ALA A 349 21.06 -15.68 9.36
C ALA A 349 21.13 -15.53 7.83
N PRO A 350 21.67 -16.52 7.08
CA PRO A 350 21.64 -16.48 5.63
C PRO A 350 20.17 -16.51 5.17
N LEU A 351 19.84 -15.68 4.18
CA LEU A 351 18.55 -15.69 3.51
C LEU A 351 18.21 -17.11 3.05
N PRO A 352 17.03 -17.64 3.33
CA PRO A 352 16.62 -18.90 2.74
C PRO A 352 16.45 -18.65 1.22
N HIS A 353 17.28 -19.29 0.43
CA HIS A 353 17.01 -19.46 -0.98
C HIS A 353 15.65 -20.15 -1.10
N VAL A 354 14.67 -19.43 -1.67
CA VAL A 354 13.42 -20.06 -2.08
C VAL A 354 13.81 -21.08 -3.14
N ALA A 355 13.83 -22.35 -2.75
CA ALA A 355 14.08 -23.44 -3.68
C ALA A 355 12.99 -23.36 -4.76
N THR A 356 13.40 -23.14 -6.00
CA THR A 356 12.58 -23.43 -7.16
C THR A 356 12.10 -24.86 -7.01
N VAL A 357 10.82 -25.05 -6.73
CA VAL A 357 10.18 -26.36 -6.75
C VAL A 357 10.31 -26.85 -8.18
N GLY A 358 11.24 -27.77 -8.39
CA GLY A 358 11.51 -28.36 -9.68
C GLY A 358 10.38 -29.28 -10.12
N ALA A 359 10.15 -29.25 -11.44
CA ALA A 359 9.46 -30.16 -12.35
C ALA A 359 8.06 -30.68 -11.94
#